data_d00a3d5a4fae5f2d8dc8edd25fccf9bf
#
_entry.id   d00a3d5a4fae5f2d8dc8edd25fccf9bf
#
_cell.length_a   1.000
_cell.length_b   1.000
_cell.length_c   1.000
_cell.angle_alpha   90.00
_cell.angle_beta   90.00
_cell.angle_gamma   90.00
#
_symmetry.space_group_name_H-M   'P 1'
#
loop_
_entity.id
_entity.type
_entity.pdbx_description
1 polymer ?
#
loop_
_entity_poly.entity_id
_entity_poly.type
_entity_poly.pdbx_seq_one_letter_code
_entity_poly.pdbx_strand_id
1 'polypeptide(L)'
;MKIRGLELRQHSTCPWVAQLQTRALEMLANADDLADGIPNYRVQCQIQRLLLDEVQRLEHYQIRAKDLLVAQRISRRPSANSSQTVAMLAYQRSESLGYPLELASKVRFVVCTKDAINPLQRVVLARECEHLDGPFRRIDVDYYRRLAVRAIWSVLAPFGWSEEQLLEPPVARLEQWM
;
A
#
# COMPACT_ATOMS: atom_id res chain seq x y z
N MET A 1 -18.18 -16.52 -3.88
CA MET A 1 -17.51 -16.38 -2.58
C MET A 1 -17.39 -14.90 -2.23
N LYS A 2 -17.96 -14.42 -1.12
CA LYS A 2 -17.77 -13.02 -0.68
C LYS A 2 -16.51 -12.94 0.16
N ILE A 3 -15.41 -12.49 -0.45
CA ILE A 3 -14.16 -12.24 0.26
C ILE A 3 -14.35 -10.99 1.13
N ARG A 4 -14.31 -11.13 2.47
CA ARG A 4 -14.36 -10.02 3.43
C ARG A 4 -12.96 -9.81 4.01
N GLY A 5 -12.57 -8.57 4.25
CA GLY A 5 -11.33 -8.24 4.97
C GLY A 5 -10.09 -7.98 4.09
N LEU A 6 -10.20 -8.08 2.76
CA LEU A 6 -9.07 -7.77 1.87
C LEU A 6 -8.99 -6.27 1.55
N GLU A 7 -7.77 -5.74 1.51
CA GLU A 7 -7.44 -4.36 1.12
C GLU A 7 -7.95 -4.01 -0.29
N LEU A 8 -8.03 -5.01 -1.19
CA LEU A 8 -8.61 -4.88 -2.55
C LEU A 8 -10.01 -4.27 -2.60
N ARG A 9 -10.80 -4.43 -1.52
CA ARG A 9 -12.17 -3.88 -1.44
C ARG A 9 -12.22 -2.47 -0.90
N GLN A 10 -11.11 -1.97 -0.37
CA GLN A 10 -11.03 -0.61 0.14
C GLN A 10 -10.77 0.33 -1.04
N HIS A 11 -11.70 1.20 -1.32
CA HIS A 11 -11.55 2.25 -2.35
C HIS A 11 -10.39 3.24 -2.07
N SER A 12 -9.74 3.10 -0.91
CA SER A 12 -8.57 3.87 -0.49
C SER A 12 -7.24 3.22 -0.90
N THR A 13 -7.24 1.93 -1.26
CA THR A 13 -6.03 1.19 -1.60
C THR A 13 -5.43 1.70 -2.91
N CYS A 14 -4.11 1.95 -2.91
CA CYS A 14 -3.41 2.37 -4.13
C CYS A 14 -3.27 1.19 -5.13
N PRO A 15 -3.19 1.48 -6.44
CA PRO A 15 -3.10 0.45 -7.49
C PRO A 15 -1.97 -0.56 -7.27
N TRP A 16 -0.79 -0.11 -6.82
CA TRP A 16 0.35 -0.98 -6.56
C TRP A 16 0.04 -2.05 -5.50
N VAL A 17 -0.52 -1.66 -4.34
CA VAL A 17 -0.90 -2.61 -3.28
C VAL A 17 -2.02 -3.54 -3.75
N ALA A 18 -3.00 -3.02 -4.50
CA ALA A 18 -4.08 -3.84 -5.04
C ALA A 18 -3.55 -4.90 -6.01
N GLN A 19 -2.62 -4.55 -6.90
CA GLN A 19 -1.97 -5.50 -7.82
C GLN A 19 -1.15 -6.55 -7.07
N LEU A 20 -0.39 -6.14 -6.05
CA LEU A 20 0.39 -7.05 -5.22
C LEU A 20 -0.51 -8.09 -4.55
N GLN A 21 -1.61 -7.66 -3.94
CA GLN A 21 -2.57 -8.56 -3.28
C GLN A 21 -3.27 -9.49 -4.30
N THR A 22 -3.63 -8.97 -5.49
CA THR A 22 -4.22 -9.78 -6.55
C THR A 22 -3.27 -10.89 -6.97
N ARG A 23 -1.99 -10.58 -7.25
CA ARG A 23 -0.98 -11.58 -7.61
C ARG A 23 -0.81 -12.65 -6.53
N ALA A 24 -0.80 -12.27 -5.26
CA ALA A 24 -0.73 -13.22 -4.15
C ALA A 24 -1.93 -14.18 -4.12
N LEU A 25 -3.14 -13.66 -4.36
CA LEU A 25 -4.36 -14.47 -4.44
C LEU A 25 -4.37 -15.40 -5.65
N GLU A 26 -3.87 -14.94 -6.81
CA GLU A 26 -3.72 -15.76 -8.02
C GLU A 26 -2.72 -16.91 -7.79
N MET A 27 -1.62 -16.65 -7.09
CA MET A 27 -0.64 -17.68 -6.72
C MET A 27 -1.27 -18.76 -5.82
N LEU A 28 -2.12 -18.36 -4.86
CA LEU A 28 -2.87 -19.31 -4.02
C LEU A 28 -3.91 -20.08 -4.82
N ALA A 29 -4.63 -19.42 -5.72
CA ALA A 29 -5.69 -20.04 -6.51
C ALA A 29 -5.17 -21.07 -7.53
N ASN A 30 -3.95 -20.84 -8.05
CA ASN A 30 -3.29 -21.70 -9.04
C ASN A 30 -2.33 -22.71 -8.41
N ALA A 31 -2.33 -22.85 -7.07
CA ALA A 31 -1.51 -23.84 -6.40
C ALA A 31 -2.10 -25.25 -6.62
N ASP A 32 -1.41 -26.07 -7.40
CA ASP A 32 -1.83 -27.46 -7.68
C ASP A 32 -1.68 -28.39 -6.48
N ASP A 33 -0.83 -28.04 -5.51
CA ASP A 33 -0.55 -28.81 -4.30
C ASP A 33 -1.38 -28.31 -3.11
N LEU A 34 -2.66 -28.65 -3.09
CA LEU A 34 -3.51 -28.49 -1.91
C LEU A 34 -3.51 -29.79 -1.10
N ALA A 35 -2.64 -29.90 -0.10
CA ALA A 35 -2.80 -30.92 0.92
C ALA A 35 -3.95 -30.49 1.86
N ASP A 36 -5.03 -31.25 1.91
CA ASP A 36 -6.23 -31.00 2.75
C ASP A 36 -6.87 -29.59 2.56
N GLY A 37 -6.77 -29.01 1.36
CA GLY A 37 -7.30 -27.67 1.06
C GLY A 37 -6.40 -26.52 1.56
N ILE A 38 -5.23 -26.81 2.10
CA ILE A 38 -4.24 -25.82 2.54
C ILE A 38 -3.16 -25.67 1.46
N PRO A 39 -2.88 -24.45 0.97
CA PRO A 39 -1.79 -24.21 0.02
C PRO A 39 -0.46 -24.68 0.62
N ASN A 40 0.34 -25.38 -0.20
CA ASN A 40 1.66 -25.82 0.18
C ASN A 40 2.49 -24.64 0.73
N TYR A 41 3.27 -24.88 1.77
CA TYR A 41 4.20 -23.91 2.37
C TYR A 41 5.13 -23.24 1.31
N ARG A 42 5.50 -23.98 0.28
CA ARG A 42 6.28 -23.43 -0.86
C ARG A 42 5.60 -22.23 -1.53
N VAL A 43 4.29 -22.30 -1.77
CA VAL A 43 3.52 -21.18 -2.37
C VAL A 43 3.46 -19.99 -1.42
N GLN A 44 3.29 -20.25 -0.12
CA GLN A 44 3.30 -19.19 0.89
C GLN A 44 4.65 -18.46 0.92
N CYS A 45 5.77 -19.20 0.85
CA CYS A 45 7.11 -18.61 0.75
C CYS A 45 7.33 -17.83 -0.56
N GLN A 46 6.74 -18.28 -1.66
CA GLN A 46 6.78 -17.54 -2.93
C GLN A 46 6.02 -16.20 -2.83
N ILE A 47 4.89 -16.16 -2.12
CA ILE A 47 4.15 -14.92 -1.86
C ILE A 47 4.95 -13.99 -0.95
N GLN A 48 5.62 -14.51 0.07
CA GLN A 48 6.53 -13.73 0.90
C GLN A 48 7.65 -13.11 0.04
N ARG A 49 8.28 -13.90 -0.82
CA ARG A 49 9.34 -13.40 -1.74
C ARG A 49 8.80 -12.30 -2.66
N LEU A 50 7.61 -12.48 -3.22
CA LEU A 50 6.94 -11.45 -4.01
C LEU A 50 6.80 -10.13 -3.24
N LEU A 51 6.40 -10.17 -1.95
CA LEU A 51 6.32 -8.98 -1.10
C LEU A 51 7.70 -8.33 -0.94
N LEU A 52 8.74 -9.11 -0.61
CA LEU A 52 10.09 -8.58 -0.40
C LEU A 52 10.65 -7.91 -1.66
N ASP A 53 10.47 -8.54 -2.82
CA ASP A 53 10.89 -7.98 -4.12
C ASP A 53 10.17 -6.66 -4.42
N GLU A 54 8.86 -6.59 -4.17
CA GLU A 54 8.09 -5.36 -4.41
C GLU A 54 8.44 -4.26 -3.39
N VAL A 55 8.73 -4.59 -2.13
CA VAL A 55 9.23 -3.64 -1.13
C VAL A 55 10.61 -3.11 -1.54
N GLN A 56 11.50 -3.98 -2.02
CA GLN A 56 12.81 -3.55 -2.54
C GLN A 56 12.65 -2.58 -3.73
N ARG A 57 11.75 -2.87 -4.67
CA ARG A 57 11.44 -1.95 -5.78
C ARG A 57 10.93 -0.60 -5.28
N LEU A 58 10.10 -0.57 -4.24
CA LEU A 58 9.62 0.65 -3.60
C LEU A 58 10.79 1.46 -3.00
N GLU A 59 11.68 0.81 -2.26
CA GLU A 59 12.86 1.42 -1.63
C GLU A 59 13.83 2.02 -2.65
N HIS A 60 13.92 1.41 -3.84
CA HIS A 60 14.71 1.92 -4.96
C HIS A 60 13.94 2.92 -5.85
N TYR A 61 12.74 3.37 -5.42
CA TYR A 61 11.90 4.34 -6.14
C TYR A 61 11.53 3.89 -7.56
N GLN A 62 11.36 2.58 -7.77
CA GLN A 62 11.01 2.01 -9.08
C GLN A 62 9.49 1.92 -9.33
N ILE A 63 8.69 2.30 -8.33
CA ILE A 63 7.23 2.35 -8.45
C ILE A 63 6.82 3.75 -8.90
N ARG A 64 5.99 3.82 -9.92
CA ARG A 64 5.53 5.11 -10.46
C ARG A 64 4.58 5.79 -9.49
N ALA A 65 4.66 7.12 -9.38
CA ALA A 65 3.79 7.93 -8.50
C ALA A 65 2.30 7.64 -8.72
N LYS A 66 1.85 7.44 -9.95
CA LYS A 66 0.46 7.12 -10.29
C LYS A 66 -0.03 5.78 -9.72
N ASP A 67 0.87 4.83 -9.51
CA ASP A 67 0.54 3.51 -8.95
C ASP A 67 0.48 3.56 -7.42
N LEU A 68 1.00 4.63 -6.79
CA LEU A 68 0.99 4.89 -5.35
C LEU A 68 -0.16 5.82 -4.90
N LEU A 69 -1.05 6.23 -5.81
CA LEU A 69 -2.17 7.10 -5.48
C LEU A 69 -3.15 6.42 -4.53
N VAL A 70 -3.25 6.93 -3.32
CA VAL A 70 -4.31 6.57 -2.37
C VAL A 70 -5.51 7.47 -2.58
N ALA A 71 -6.73 6.98 -2.30
CA ALA A 71 -7.96 7.74 -2.40
C ALA A 71 -8.64 7.81 -1.04
N GLN A 72 -8.91 9.01 -0.54
CA GLN A 72 -9.62 9.19 0.73
C GLN A 72 -10.79 10.16 0.57
N ARG A 73 -11.88 9.87 1.31
CA ARG A 73 -13.06 10.72 1.32
C ARG A 73 -12.88 11.84 2.35
N ILE A 74 -13.18 13.06 1.96
CA ILE A 74 -13.18 14.23 2.83
C ILE A 74 -14.54 14.33 3.51
N SER A 75 -14.63 13.92 4.78
CA SER A 75 -15.89 13.92 5.54
C SER A 75 -16.18 15.24 6.25
N ARG A 76 -15.15 16.04 6.53
CA ARG A 76 -15.26 17.29 7.28
C ARG A 76 -14.30 18.33 6.73
N ARG A 77 -14.67 19.62 6.82
CA ARG A 77 -13.74 20.72 6.55
C ARG A 77 -12.64 20.75 7.63
N PRO A 78 -11.41 21.18 7.26
CA PRO A 78 -10.36 21.43 8.24
C PRO A 78 -10.87 22.46 9.26
N SER A 79 -10.72 22.18 10.54
CA SER A 79 -10.83 23.19 11.60
C SER A 79 -9.43 23.49 12.12
N ALA A 80 -9.23 24.66 12.73
CA ALA A 80 -7.93 25.06 13.29
C ALA A 80 -7.35 24.03 14.27
N ASN A 81 -8.20 23.24 14.93
CA ASN A 81 -7.82 22.21 15.92
C ASN A 81 -7.90 20.77 15.37
N SER A 82 -8.10 20.56 14.04
CA SER A 82 -8.16 19.22 13.49
C SER A 82 -6.76 18.62 13.39
N SER A 83 -6.63 17.33 13.74
CA SER A 83 -5.38 16.58 13.51
C SER A 83 -4.99 16.65 12.02
N GLN A 84 -3.72 16.93 11.74
CA GLN A 84 -3.18 17.00 10.37
C GLN A 84 -3.06 15.61 9.74
N THR A 85 -4.20 14.98 9.43
CA THR A 85 -4.19 13.74 8.66
C THR A 85 -3.75 14.00 7.22
N VAL A 86 -3.20 12.99 6.56
CA VAL A 86 -2.76 13.12 5.14
C VAL A 86 -3.92 13.51 4.21
N ALA A 87 -5.15 13.05 4.49
CA ALA A 87 -6.34 13.48 3.75
C ALA A 87 -6.64 14.97 3.92
N MET A 88 -6.45 15.50 5.12
CA MET A 88 -6.65 16.90 5.43
C MET A 88 -5.58 17.76 4.75
N LEU A 89 -4.32 17.32 4.76
CA LEU A 89 -3.24 18.00 4.02
C LEU A 89 -3.52 18.01 2.52
N ALA A 90 -4.05 16.91 1.96
CA ALA A 90 -4.43 16.86 0.54
C ALA A 90 -5.58 17.81 0.22
N TYR A 91 -6.57 17.97 1.11
CA TYR A 91 -7.63 18.95 0.98
C TYR A 91 -7.06 20.38 0.97
N GLN A 92 -6.27 20.75 1.98
CA GLN A 92 -5.65 22.07 2.10
C GLN A 92 -4.73 22.39 0.91
N ARG A 93 -3.95 21.39 0.43
CA ARG A 93 -3.12 21.53 -0.76
C ARG A 93 -3.97 21.82 -2.00
N SER A 94 -5.09 21.12 -2.17
CA SER A 94 -6.00 21.35 -3.29
C SER A 94 -6.57 22.77 -3.27
N GLU A 95 -6.98 23.27 -2.10
CA GLU A 95 -7.43 24.65 -1.93
C GLU A 95 -6.32 25.67 -2.24
N SER A 96 -5.10 25.43 -1.73
CA SER A 96 -3.95 26.33 -1.97
C SER A 96 -3.53 26.43 -3.43
N LEU A 97 -3.85 25.40 -4.23
CA LEU A 97 -3.61 25.35 -5.67
C LEU A 97 -4.79 25.90 -6.50
N GLY A 98 -5.83 26.42 -5.85
CA GLY A 98 -7.01 26.97 -6.51
C GLY A 98 -8.02 25.93 -6.99
N TYR A 99 -7.99 24.72 -6.43
CA TYR A 99 -8.90 23.63 -6.76
C TYR A 99 -9.72 23.22 -5.55
N PRO A 100 -10.72 23.99 -5.13
CA PRO A 100 -11.53 23.65 -3.96
C PRO A 100 -12.25 22.32 -4.15
N LEU A 101 -12.19 21.48 -3.13
CA LEU A 101 -12.86 20.19 -3.10
C LEU A 101 -14.21 20.32 -2.38
N GLU A 102 -15.24 19.72 -2.94
CA GLU A 102 -16.52 19.60 -2.26
C GLU A 102 -16.43 18.60 -1.09
N LEU A 103 -17.21 18.86 -0.05
CA LEU A 103 -17.37 17.89 1.05
C LEU A 103 -17.95 16.58 0.51
N ALA A 104 -17.50 15.47 1.10
CA ALA A 104 -17.82 14.12 0.67
C ALA A 104 -17.18 13.68 -0.67
N SER A 105 -16.42 14.55 -1.35
CA SER A 105 -15.61 14.15 -2.52
C SER A 105 -14.45 13.25 -2.12
N LYS A 106 -13.93 12.47 -3.09
CA LYS A 106 -12.69 11.70 -2.92
C LYS A 106 -11.52 12.52 -3.44
N VAL A 107 -10.49 12.68 -2.61
CA VAL A 107 -9.21 13.21 -3.03
C VAL A 107 -8.23 12.06 -3.28
N ARG A 108 -7.48 12.13 -4.38
CA ARG A 108 -6.43 11.17 -4.73
C ARG A 108 -5.07 11.85 -4.62
N PHE A 109 -4.16 11.23 -3.90
CA PHE A 109 -2.83 11.80 -3.63
C PHE A 109 -1.79 10.72 -3.34
N VAL A 110 -0.53 11.08 -3.48
CA VAL A 110 0.63 10.29 -3.02
C VAL A 110 1.07 10.84 -1.67
N VAL A 111 1.39 9.95 -0.73
CA VAL A 111 1.95 10.30 0.58
C VAL A 111 3.45 10.46 0.45
N CYS A 112 3.97 11.61 0.89
CA CYS A 112 5.38 11.96 0.85
C CYS A 112 6.00 11.94 2.24
N THR A 113 7.34 11.99 2.29
CA THR A 113 8.14 11.96 3.53
C THR A 113 7.69 13.04 4.52
N LYS A 114 7.79 12.73 5.81
CA LYS A 114 7.38 13.63 6.91
C LYS A 114 8.34 14.80 7.12
N ASP A 115 9.54 14.75 6.55
CA ASP A 115 10.62 15.72 6.78
C ASP A 115 10.45 17.05 6.02
N ALA A 116 9.31 17.20 5.32
CA ALA A 116 9.01 18.44 4.61
C ALA A 116 8.75 19.60 5.60
N ILE A 117 9.47 20.70 5.43
CA ILE A 117 9.30 21.94 6.23
C ILE A 117 7.85 22.44 6.15
N ASN A 118 7.26 22.43 4.96
CA ASN A 118 5.85 22.76 4.76
C ASN A 118 5.00 21.47 4.82
N PRO A 119 4.06 21.34 5.78
CA PRO A 119 3.20 20.16 5.88
C PRO A 119 2.44 19.81 4.59
N LEU A 120 2.06 20.81 3.77
CA LEU A 120 1.38 20.57 2.50
C LEU A 120 2.25 19.81 1.49
N GLN A 121 3.56 19.82 1.63
CA GLN A 121 4.49 19.04 0.79
C GLN A 121 4.53 17.54 1.14
N ARG A 122 3.89 17.13 2.24
CA ARG A 122 3.75 15.71 2.64
C ARG A 122 2.75 14.95 1.79
N VAL A 123 2.07 15.62 0.88
CA VAL A 123 1.16 15.02 -0.10
C VAL A 123 1.38 15.64 -1.47
N VAL A 124 1.17 14.84 -2.53
CA VAL A 124 1.15 15.31 -3.93
C VAL A 124 -0.15 14.83 -4.54
N LEU A 125 -0.93 15.75 -5.10
CA LEU A 125 -2.24 15.44 -5.68
C LEU A 125 -2.10 14.65 -6.98
N ALA A 126 -3.11 13.85 -7.34
CA ALA A 126 -3.10 13.04 -8.56
C ALA A 126 -2.77 13.85 -9.82
N ARG A 127 -3.35 15.06 -9.95
CA ARG A 127 -3.10 15.97 -11.09
C ARG A 127 -1.64 16.44 -11.18
N GLU A 128 -0.95 16.56 -10.04
CA GLU A 128 0.45 16.92 -10.01
C GLU A 128 1.33 15.72 -10.43
N CYS A 129 0.83 14.49 -10.21
CA CYS A 129 1.53 13.26 -10.60
C CYS A 129 1.53 13.01 -12.12
N GLU A 130 0.61 13.60 -12.89
CA GLU A 130 0.53 13.46 -14.35
C GLU A 130 1.78 14.00 -15.05
N HIS A 131 2.48 14.94 -14.42
CA HIS A 131 3.72 15.55 -14.93
C HIS A 131 5.00 14.95 -14.31
N LEU A 132 4.87 13.91 -13.47
CA LEU A 132 6.00 13.25 -12.82
C LEU A 132 6.43 12.03 -13.64
N ASP A 133 7.23 12.26 -14.68
CA ASP A 133 7.90 11.22 -15.42
C ASP A 133 9.20 10.81 -14.72
N GLY A 134 9.29 9.56 -14.31
CA GLY A 134 10.50 9.01 -13.68
C GLY A 134 10.39 8.69 -12.19
N PRO A 135 11.52 8.40 -11.53
CA PRO A 135 11.56 8.01 -10.11
C PRO A 135 11.14 9.14 -9.19
N PHE A 136 10.05 8.95 -8.46
CA PHE A 136 9.57 9.93 -7.50
C PHE A 136 10.12 9.66 -6.09
N ARG A 137 11.25 10.30 -5.75
CA ARG A 137 12.04 10.06 -4.53
C ARG A 137 11.46 10.66 -3.24
N ARG A 138 10.33 11.36 -3.32
CA ARG A 138 9.72 12.02 -2.14
C ARG A 138 8.66 11.18 -1.44
N ILE A 139 8.43 9.95 -1.86
CA ILE A 139 7.44 9.07 -1.26
C ILE A 139 7.81 8.71 0.20
N ASP A 140 6.80 8.55 1.04
CA ASP A 140 6.93 7.94 2.36
C ASP A 140 7.00 6.41 2.20
N VAL A 141 8.24 5.89 2.06
CA VAL A 141 8.50 4.46 1.85
C VAL A 141 7.91 3.63 2.99
N ASP A 142 8.01 4.07 4.24
CA ASP A 142 7.50 3.34 5.40
C ASP A 142 5.98 3.27 5.41
N TYR A 143 5.31 4.32 4.95
CA TYR A 143 3.86 4.32 4.79
C TYR A 143 3.41 3.24 3.80
N TYR A 144 4.02 3.20 2.61
CA TYR A 144 3.64 2.23 1.57
C TYR A 144 4.10 0.81 1.89
N ARG A 145 5.27 0.63 2.52
CA ARG A 145 5.72 -0.68 3.03
C ARG A 145 4.68 -1.27 3.98
N ARG A 146 4.18 -0.51 4.96
CA ARG A 146 3.14 -0.97 5.89
C ARG A 146 1.85 -1.37 5.16
N LEU A 147 1.45 -0.64 4.12
CA LEU A 147 0.27 -1.01 3.33
C LEU A 147 0.48 -2.35 2.60
N ALA A 148 1.65 -2.55 1.99
CA ALA A 148 1.99 -3.78 1.29
C ALA A 148 2.06 -4.98 2.24
N VAL A 149 2.74 -4.83 3.39
CA VAL A 149 2.83 -5.88 4.42
C VAL A 149 1.43 -6.28 4.91
N ARG A 150 0.59 -5.31 5.27
CA ARG A 150 -0.78 -5.58 5.71
C ARG A 150 -1.62 -6.27 4.63
N ALA A 151 -1.48 -5.88 3.38
CA ALA A 151 -2.19 -6.50 2.27
C ALA A 151 -1.82 -7.98 2.11
N ILE A 152 -0.53 -8.31 2.15
CA ILE A 152 -0.06 -9.70 2.07
C ILE A 152 -0.34 -10.48 3.35
N TRP A 153 -0.18 -9.85 4.52
CA TRP A 153 -0.57 -10.48 5.78
C TRP A 153 -2.03 -10.90 5.80
N SER A 154 -2.95 -10.07 5.30
CA SER A 154 -4.37 -10.43 5.23
C SER A 154 -4.65 -11.67 4.36
N VAL A 155 -3.74 -11.99 3.44
CA VAL A 155 -3.79 -13.21 2.59
C VAL A 155 -3.19 -14.41 3.30
N LEU A 156 -2.08 -14.23 4.03
CA LEU A 156 -1.31 -15.31 4.64
C LEU A 156 -1.63 -15.57 6.13
N ALA A 157 -2.28 -14.63 6.82
CA ALA A 157 -2.68 -14.79 8.22
C ALA A 157 -3.54 -16.05 8.49
N PRO A 158 -4.48 -16.48 7.61
CA PRO A 158 -5.20 -17.74 7.80
C PRO A 158 -4.32 -18.98 7.83
N PHE A 159 -3.08 -18.90 7.34
CA PHE A 159 -2.07 -19.97 7.32
C PHE A 159 -1.04 -19.81 8.45
N GLY A 160 -1.30 -18.95 9.43
CA GLY A 160 -0.48 -18.79 10.63
C GLY A 160 0.72 -17.83 10.49
N TRP A 161 0.77 -16.99 9.44
CA TRP A 161 1.82 -16.00 9.27
C TRP A 161 1.56 -14.75 10.11
N SER A 162 2.62 -14.21 10.74
CA SER A 162 2.62 -12.88 11.38
C SER A 162 3.20 -11.81 10.43
N GLU A 163 2.94 -10.53 10.71
CA GLU A 163 3.51 -9.42 9.92
C GLU A 163 5.05 -9.41 10.00
N GLU A 164 5.63 -9.73 11.17
CA GLU A 164 7.08 -9.79 11.38
C GLU A 164 7.72 -10.85 10.49
N GLN A 165 7.12 -12.04 10.44
CA GLN A 165 7.61 -13.15 9.64
C GLN A 165 7.63 -12.85 8.13
N LEU A 166 6.76 -11.96 7.65
CA LEU A 166 6.73 -11.56 6.25
C LEU A 166 7.96 -10.75 5.83
N LEU A 167 8.58 -10.05 6.77
CA LEU A 167 9.77 -9.22 6.53
C LEU A 167 11.09 -9.95 6.81
N GLU A 168 11.04 -11.15 7.37
CA GLU A 168 12.22 -11.98 7.58
C GLU A 168 12.70 -12.61 6.26
N PRO A 169 14.03 -12.72 6.04
CA PRO A 169 14.55 -13.41 4.87
C PRO A 169 14.08 -14.88 4.85
N PRO A 170 13.64 -15.41 3.70
CA PRO A 170 13.11 -16.79 3.62
C PRO A 170 14.11 -17.88 3.98
N VAL A 171 15.40 -17.59 4.03
CA VAL A 171 16.49 -18.56 4.31
C VAL A 171 16.51 -19.00 5.76
N ALA A 172 16.04 -18.21 6.72
CA ALA A 172 16.10 -18.52 8.15
C ALA A 172 15.13 -19.65 8.58
N ARG A 173 14.20 -20.07 7.73
CA ARG A 173 13.18 -21.07 8.08
C ARG A 173 13.47 -22.50 7.59
N LEU A 174 14.34 -22.67 6.59
CA LEU A 174 14.68 -24.02 6.10
C LEU A 174 15.50 -24.81 7.12
N GLU A 175 16.24 -24.14 8.01
CA GLU A 175 17.03 -24.80 9.05
C GLU A 175 16.22 -25.34 10.23
N GLN A 176 14.95 -24.94 10.38
CA GLN A 176 14.06 -25.42 11.46
C GLN A 176 13.38 -26.75 11.13
N TRP A 177 13.54 -27.28 9.91
CA TRP A 177 12.89 -28.51 9.43
C TRP A 177 13.89 -29.61 9.00
N MET A 178 15.20 -29.41 9.22
CA MET A 178 16.23 -30.42 9.09
C MET A 178 16.66 -30.91 10.48
#